data_b5fa7b32d22cd45f8fd4c070f29349e2
#
_entry.id   b5fa7b32d22cd45f8fd4c070f29349e2
#
_cell.length_a   1.000
_cell.length_b   1.000
_cell.length_c   1.000
_cell.angle_alpha   90.00
_cell.angle_beta   90.00
_cell.angle_gamma   90.00
#
_symmetry.space_group_name_H-M   'P 1'
#
loop_
_entity.id
_entity.type
_entity.pdbx_description
1 polymer ?
#
loop_
_entity_poly.entity_id
_entity_poly.type
_entity_poly.pdbx_seq_one_letter_code
_entity_poly.pdbx_strand_id
1 'polypeptide(L)'
;MRAVRIVSSRRFAAACIGVVASVLLACLAFAFGETQEDHTVMKRRQQGILTGMPFMANITPRTFIDDAGRKLYVAKAPTRVVSLAPSITEMLFALGLDEQIIGVTEFCDFPAAAKAKSKVGYANPNLESLVALRPELIIAPREFHRANVLAKLEELKIPVLLLEATSVENIFSHIHTLGRIFDRSTEAHAMTAAMRSRMAEISSRTEHLPRIRVLYVINSQPLITVGPGSYIHQMIGLAGGPNIASGAATPYPRLTMETVLKEDPEVLIFPMGSVETVPRREQQEWRRWTTLTAVQQNRLREVSANALNRPGPRVMEGLEELVRVIHPEAFPPESVPVQP
;
A
#
# COMPACT_ATOMS: atom_id res chain seq x y z
N MET A 1 -59.62 27.39 26.11
CA MET A 1 -59.30 28.80 26.43
C MET A 1 -58.09 28.81 27.34
N ARG A 2 -56.84 29.09 26.82
CA ARG A 2 -55.69 29.59 27.57
C ARG A 2 -54.79 30.31 26.58
N ALA A 3 -54.65 31.59 26.78
CA ALA A 3 -53.95 32.54 25.95
C ALA A 3 -52.43 32.38 26.12
N VAL A 4 -51.72 32.36 25.01
CA VAL A 4 -50.26 32.44 24.98
C VAL A 4 -49.86 33.91 24.78
N ARG A 5 -49.16 34.49 25.75
CA ARG A 5 -48.58 35.83 25.70
C ARG A 5 -47.35 35.85 24.79
N ILE A 6 -47.37 36.71 23.79
CA ILE A 6 -46.24 37.07 22.97
C ILE A 6 -45.39 38.09 23.77
N VAL A 7 -44.13 37.74 24.10
CA VAL A 7 -43.16 38.65 24.72
C VAL A 7 -42.28 39.23 23.60
N SER A 8 -42.26 40.57 23.54
CA SER A 8 -41.69 41.38 22.48
C SER A 8 -40.14 41.30 22.42
N SER A 9 -39.65 41.14 21.20
CA SER A 9 -38.26 40.92 20.77
C SER A 9 -37.41 42.21 20.66
N ARG A 10 -37.56 43.21 21.53
CA ARG A 10 -36.79 44.46 21.41
C ARG A 10 -35.53 44.56 22.30
N ARG A 11 -35.18 43.57 23.12
CA ARG A 11 -34.02 43.60 23.99
C ARG A 11 -32.80 42.77 23.51
N PHE A 12 -32.97 42.02 22.40
CA PHE A 12 -31.88 41.19 21.84
C PHE A 12 -31.03 41.90 20.78
N ALA A 13 -31.52 43.00 20.18
CA ALA A 13 -30.76 43.70 19.12
C ALA A 13 -29.62 44.59 19.63
N ALA A 14 -29.68 45.03 20.89
CA ALA A 14 -28.66 45.92 21.45
C ALA A 14 -27.41 45.19 21.96
N ALA A 15 -27.49 43.88 22.28
CA ALA A 15 -26.36 43.09 22.77
C ALA A 15 -25.43 42.59 21.66
N CYS A 16 -25.97 42.38 20.44
CA CYS A 16 -25.17 41.89 19.31
C CYS A 16 -24.29 42.97 18.65
N ILE A 17 -24.69 44.23 18.73
CA ILE A 17 -23.94 45.35 18.12
C ILE A 17 -22.65 45.66 18.95
N GLY A 18 -22.70 45.47 20.26
CA GLY A 18 -21.54 45.72 21.15
C GLY A 18 -20.39 44.69 20.97
N VAL A 19 -20.74 43.44 20.69
CA VAL A 19 -19.73 42.36 20.53
C VAL A 19 -19.00 42.47 19.18
N VAL A 20 -19.70 42.87 18.11
CA VAL A 20 -19.12 42.99 16.76
C VAL A 20 -18.16 44.21 16.72
N ALA A 21 -18.47 45.32 17.43
CA ALA A 21 -17.59 46.49 17.52
C ALA A 21 -16.29 46.18 18.32
N SER A 22 -16.38 45.36 19.37
CA SER A 22 -15.19 45.01 20.18
C SER A 22 -14.24 44.04 19.44
N VAL A 23 -14.76 43.14 18.61
CA VAL A 23 -13.96 42.22 17.81
C VAL A 23 -13.26 42.96 16.65
N LEU A 24 -13.90 43.94 16.02
CA LEU A 24 -13.29 44.77 14.98
C LEU A 24 -12.19 45.69 15.50
N LEU A 25 -12.32 46.22 16.72
CA LEU A 25 -11.24 47.02 17.34
C LEU A 25 -10.04 46.17 17.78
N ALA A 26 -10.25 44.92 18.20
CA ALA A 26 -9.19 43.98 18.53
C ALA A 26 -8.42 43.51 17.27
N CYS A 27 -9.09 43.33 16.13
CA CYS A 27 -8.45 42.99 14.85
C CYS A 27 -7.63 44.15 14.28
N LEU A 28 -8.06 45.41 14.50
CA LEU A 28 -7.29 46.59 14.06
C LEU A 28 -6.05 46.85 14.95
N ALA A 29 -6.09 46.52 16.24
CA ALA A 29 -4.91 46.61 17.12
C ALA A 29 -3.86 45.54 16.83
N PHE A 30 -4.28 44.36 16.33
CA PHE A 30 -3.34 43.28 15.92
C PHE A 30 -2.68 43.58 14.56
N ALA A 31 -3.34 44.32 13.66
CA ALA A 31 -2.80 44.67 12.34
C ALA A 31 -1.76 45.83 12.41
N PHE A 32 -1.71 46.61 13.47
CA PHE A 32 -0.77 47.75 13.64
C PHE A 32 0.41 47.43 14.60
N GLY A 33 0.42 46.27 15.27
CA GLY A 33 1.47 45.86 16.20
C GLY A 33 2.69 45.18 15.56
N GLU A 34 2.58 44.72 14.29
CA GLU A 34 3.62 43.88 13.68
C GLU A 34 4.63 44.62 12.79
N THR A 35 4.58 45.93 12.68
CA THR A 35 5.40 46.67 11.70
C THR A 35 6.70 47.27 12.23
N GLN A 36 7.03 47.17 13.52
CA GLN A 36 8.29 47.79 14.04
C GLN A 36 9.44 46.79 14.27
N GLU A 37 9.20 45.49 14.46
CA GLU A 37 10.29 44.53 14.62
C GLU A 37 10.88 44.05 13.27
N ASP A 38 10.08 44.03 12.21
CA ASP A 38 10.52 43.57 10.89
C ASP A 38 11.52 44.54 10.20
N HIS A 39 11.39 45.83 10.44
CA HIS A 39 12.31 46.82 9.86
C HIS A 39 13.72 46.77 10.43
N THR A 40 13.90 46.32 11.66
CA THR A 40 15.23 46.23 12.32
C THR A 40 15.99 44.99 11.85
N VAL A 41 15.27 43.88 11.60
CA VAL A 41 15.84 42.63 11.05
C VAL A 41 16.20 42.81 9.55
N MET A 42 15.38 43.50 8.79
CA MET A 42 15.65 43.81 7.38
C MET A 42 16.85 44.75 7.22
N LYS A 43 16.98 45.82 8.05
CA LYS A 43 18.14 46.71 8.00
C LYS A 43 19.46 46.06 8.39
N ARG A 44 19.45 45.08 9.33
CA ARG A 44 20.65 44.28 9.65
C ARG A 44 21.06 43.30 8.54
N ARG A 45 20.10 42.85 7.73
CA ARG A 45 20.40 42.03 6.54
C ARG A 45 21.10 42.82 5.42
N GLN A 46 20.82 44.10 5.30
CA GLN A 46 21.47 45.00 4.30
C GLN A 46 22.88 45.46 4.72
N GLN A 47 23.27 45.34 5.97
CA GLN A 47 24.57 45.84 6.46
C GLN A 47 25.68 44.77 6.53
N GLY A 48 25.52 43.59 5.91
CA GLY A 48 26.62 42.65 5.68
C GLY A 48 27.28 42.04 6.94
N ILE A 49 26.64 42.09 8.14
CA ILE A 49 27.23 41.62 9.40
C ILE A 49 26.93 40.15 9.74
N LEU A 50 26.30 39.42 8.83
CA LEU A 50 26.02 37.96 9.00
C LEU A 50 26.72 37.10 7.95
N THR A 51 27.91 37.48 7.51
CA THR A 51 28.80 36.59 6.71
C THR A 51 29.60 35.73 7.67
N GLY A 52 29.12 34.54 7.97
CA GLY A 52 29.92 33.60 8.75
C GLY A 52 29.16 32.46 9.44
N MET A 53 27.84 32.53 9.56
CA MET A 53 27.09 31.35 10.00
C MET A 53 26.67 30.54 8.78
N PRO A 54 26.98 29.22 8.71
CA PRO A 54 26.40 28.39 7.69
C PRO A 54 24.89 28.52 7.83
N PHE A 55 24.21 28.81 6.72
CA PHE A 55 22.75 28.79 6.62
C PHE A 55 22.30 27.38 7.01
N MET A 56 22.05 27.20 8.31
CA MET A 56 21.31 26.00 8.76
C MET A 56 19.94 26.15 8.14
N ALA A 57 19.76 25.57 6.96
CA ALA A 57 18.43 25.36 6.43
C ALA A 57 17.63 24.74 7.59
N ASN A 58 16.59 25.42 8.04
CA ASN A 58 15.62 24.85 8.99
C ASN A 58 14.97 23.67 8.28
N ILE A 59 15.64 22.50 8.33
CA ILE A 59 15.10 21.25 7.82
C ILE A 59 14.02 20.87 8.82
N THR A 60 12.80 21.33 8.57
CA THR A 60 11.66 20.84 9.33
C THR A 60 11.50 19.37 9.02
N PRO A 61 11.66 18.47 10.01
CA PRO A 61 11.55 17.06 9.76
C PRO A 61 10.15 16.72 9.25
N ARG A 62 10.10 16.01 8.15
CA ARG A 62 8.83 15.51 7.60
C ARG A 62 8.31 14.40 8.49
N THR A 63 7.02 14.44 8.82
CA THR A 63 6.36 13.43 9.63
C THR A 63 5.49 12.56 8.74
N PHE A 64 5.64 11.25 8.87
CA PHE A 64 4.82 10.23 8.22
C PHE A 64 4.12 9.40 9.29
N ILE A 65 2.96 8.86 8.94
CA ILE A 65 2.25 7.89 9.77
C ILE A 65 2.29 6.57 9.02
N ASP A 66 2.75 5.51 9.67
CA ASP A 66 2.78 4.18 9.10
C ASP A 66 1.42 3.45 9.29
N ASP A 67 1.27 2.28 8.68
CA ASP A 67 0.01 1.53 8.73
C ASP A 67 -0.27 0.87 10.10
N ALA A 68 0.66 0.97 11.05
CA ALA A 68 0.44 0.66 12.46
C ALA A 68 0.07 1.91 13.30
N GLY A 69 -0.10 3.09 12.66
CA GLY A 69 -0.43 4.35 13.32
C GLY A 69 0.74 5.04 14.02
N ARG A 70 1.98 4.58 13.82
CA ARG A 70 3.18 5.14 14.45
C ARG A 70 3.71 6.31 13.63
N LYS A 71 4.28 7.30 14.33
CA LYS A 71 4.91 8.48 13.69
C LYS A 71 6.36 8.18 13.35
N LEU A 72 6.73 8.40 12.10
CA LEU A 72 8.09 8.36 11.59
C LEU A 72 8.55 9.78 11.27
N TYR A 73 9.68 10.20 11.83
CA TYR A 73 10.29 11.50 11.57
C TYR A 73 11.48 11.34 10.63
N VAL A 74 11.43 12.02 9.49
CA VAL A 74 12.48 11.98 8.46
C VAL A 74 13.01 13.38 8.24
N ALA A 75 14.22 13.65 8.74
CA ALA A 75 14.86 14.95 8.57
C ALA A 75 15.41 15.15 7.14
N LYS A 76 15.97 14.11 6.55
CA LYS A 76 16.51 14.08 5.18
C LYS A 76 16.21 12.71 4.54
N ALA A 77 16.24 12.64 3.22
CA ALA A 77 16.07 11.37 2.52
C ALA A 77 17.12 10.35 2.99
N PRO A 78 16.69 9.14 3.45
CA PRO A 78 17.62 8.11 3.89
C PRO A 78 18.49 7.61 2.74
N THR A 79 19.77 7.40 3.02
CA THR A 79 20.74 6.86 2.06
C THR A 79 21.08 5.40 2.32
N ARG A 80 20.66 4.85 3.47
CA ARG A 80 20.92 3.48 3.90
C ARG A 80 19.62 2.83 4.38
N VAL A 81 19.05 1.98 3.53
CA VAL A 81 17.72 1.39 3.74
C VAL A 81 17.79 -0.13 3.72
N VAL A 82 17.11 -0.76 4.67
CA VAL A 82 16.86 -2.20 4.66
C VAL A 82 15.39 -2.45 4.32
N SER A 83 15.15 -3.32 3.34
CA SER A 83 13.83 -3.74 2.91
C SER A 83 13.54 -5.16 3.36
N LEU A 84 12.49 -5.35 4.16
CA LEU A 84 12.14 -6.66 4.75
C LEU A 84 10.99 -7.36 4.02
N ALA A 85 10.70 -6.98 2.78
CA ALA A 85 9.75 -7.71 1.92
C ALA A 85 10.08 -7.52 0.44
N PRO A 86 9.80 -8.54 -0.42
CA PRO A 86 9.97 -8.43 -1.86
C PRO A 86 9.21 -7.26 -2.48
N SER A 87 7.95 -7.05 -2.11
CA SER A 87 7.12 -5.94 -2.62
C SER A 87 7.73 -4.56 -2.34
N ILE A 88 8.29 -4.37 -1.14
CA ILE A 88 8.95 -3.13 -0.73
C ILE A 88 10.24 -2.93 -1.53
N THR A 89 11.03 -4.00 -1.69
CA THR A 89 12.25 -3.98 -2.51
C THR A 89 11.91 -3.56 -3.94
N GLU A 90 10.87 -4.14 -4.53
CA GLU A 90 10.42 -3.81 -5.89
C GLU A 90 9.96 -2.35 -6.03
N MET A 91 9.25 -1.80 -5.02
CA MET A 91 8.87 -0.38 -5.00
C MET A 91 10.10 0.53 -4.96
N LEU A 92 11.08 0.23 -4.11
CA LEU A 92 12.29 1.02 -3.99
C LEU A 92 13.11 1.01 -5.28
N PHE A 93 13.30 -0.15 -5.90
CA PHE A 93 13.98 -0.25 -7.20
C PHE A 93 13.23 0.51 -8.30
N ALA A 94 11.90 0.41 -8.33
CA ALA A 94 11.08 1.11 -9.32
C ALA A 94 11.11 2.64 -9.14
N LEU A 95 11.42 3.13 -7.94
CA LEU A 95 11.67 4.55 -7.65
C LEU A 95 13.13 4.99 -7.91
N GLY A 96 13.99 4.09 -8.43
CA GLY A 96 15.40 4.40 -8.71
C GLY A 96 16.26 4.53 -7.45
N LEU A 97 15.96 3.74 -6.41
CA LEU A 97 16.62 3.78 -5.09
C LEU A 97 17.51 2.55 -4.84
N ASP A 98 18.02 1.93 -5.88
CA ASP A 98 18.85 0.73 -5.78
C ASP A 98 20.13 0.94 -4.97
N GLU A 99 20.79 2.08 -5.11
CA GLU A 99 22.00 2.42 -4.35
C GLU A 99 21.72 2.57 -2.84
N GLN A 100 20.54 3.05 -2.46
CA GLN A 100 20.13 3.22 -1.06
C GLN A 100 19.83 1.89 -0.38
N ILE A 101 19.49 0.84 -1.13
CA ILE A 101 19.17 -0.48 -0.57
C ILE A 101 20.45 -1.21 -0.18
N ILE A 102 20.68 -1.34 1.12
CA ILE A 102 21.87 -1.98 1.69
C ILE A 102 21.60 -3.40 2.22
N GLY A 103 20.33 -3.77 2.41
CA GLY A 103 19.94 -5.09 2.88
C GLY A 103 18.52 -5.45 2.48
N VAL A 104 18.30 -6.73 2.18
CA VAL A 104 17.02 -7.28 1.75
C VAL A 104 16.82 -8.69 2.33
N THR A 105 15.62 -9.25 2.21
CA THR A 105 15.37 -10.66 2.59
C THR A 105 15.86 -11.61 1.50
N GLU A 106 15.94 -12.92 1.82
CA GLU A 106 16.30 -13.99 0.89
C GLU A 106 15.34 -14.08 -0.31
N PHE A 107 14.09 -13.65 -0.12
CA PHE A 107 13.03 -13.72 -1.13
C PHE A 107 12.96 -12.51 -2.06
N CYS A 108 13.81 -11.50 -1.83
CA CYS A 108 13.93 -10.34 -2.71
C CYS A 108 14.77 -10.71 -3.93
N ASP A 109 14.12 -11.18 -4.98
CA ASP A 109 14.70 -11.72 -6.21
C ASP A 109 14.46 -10.87 -7.46
N PHE A 110 13.65 -9.80 -7.33
CA PHE A 110 13.32 -8.89 -8.42
C PHE A 110 13.54 -7.41 -8.01
N PRO A 111 14.11 -6.58 -8.93
CA PRO A 111 14.79 -6.98 -10.17
C PRO A 111 16.04 -7.83 -9.89
N ALA A 112 16.69 -8.34 -10.92
CA ALA A 112 17.85 -9.23 -10.75
C ALA A 112 18.94 -8.64 -9.84
N ALA A 113 19.12 -7.31 -9.83
CA ALA A 113 20.05 -6.59 -8.96
C ALA A 113 19.76 -6.76 -7.46
N ALA A 114 18.51 -7.04 -7.06
CA ALA A 114 18.14 -7.30 -5.66
C ALA A 114 18.81 -8.56 -5.10
N LYS A 115 19.15 -9.54 -5.96
CA LYS A 115 19.83 -10.77 -5.54
C LYS A 115 21.23 -10.51 -5.00
N ALA A 116 21.89 -9.46 -5.47
CA ALA A 116 23.25 -9.08 -5.06
C ALA A 116 23.30 -8.30 -3.74
N LYS A 117 22.14 -7.85 -3.20
CA LYS A 117 22.08 -7.12 -1.94
C LYS A 117 22.30 -8.06 -0.75
N SER A 118 22.86 -7.52 0.36
CA SER A 118 23.06 -8.27 1.60
C SER A 118 21.78 -8.88 2.11
N LYS A 119 21.82 -10.14 2.57
CA LYS A 119 20.65 -10.86 3.09
C LYS A 119 20.58 -10.74 4.61
N VAL A 120 19.40 -10.35 5.13
CA VAL A 120 19.21 -10.06 6.56
C VAL A 120 18.21 -11.01 7.25
N GLY A 121 17.72 -12.01 6.55
CA GLY A 121 16.66 -12.91 7.04
C GLY A 121 15.25 -12.44 6.68
N TYR A 122 14.29 -13.38 6.68
CA TYR A 122 12.87 -13.07 6.37
C TYR A 122 11.99 -13.21 7.62
N ALA A 123 11.70 -14.45 8.01
CA ALA A 123 10.78 -14.73 9.11
C ALA A 123 11.39 -14.41 10.49
N ASN A 124 12.71 -14.41 10.59
CA ASN A 124 13.46 -14.08 11.80
C ASN A 124 14.72 -13.29 11.40
N PRO A 125 14.57 -12.01 11.08
CA PRO A 125 15.72 -11.20 10.68
C PRO A 125 16.76 -11.23 11.83
N ASN A 126 17.99 -11.44 11.45
CA ASN A 126 19.09 -11.40 12.40
C ASN A 126 19.33 -9.95 12.83
N LEU A 127 19.00 -9.64 14.07
CA LEU A 127 19.14 -8.27 14.61
C LEU A 127 20.58 -7.76 14.53
N GLU A 128 21.58 -8.63 14.75
CA GLU A 128 23.00 -8.27 14.64
C GLU A 128 23.34 -7.87 13.21
N SER A 129 22.88 -8.65 12.21
CA SER A 129 23.06 -8.33 10.79
C SER A 129 22.38 -7.00 10.41
N LEU A 130 21.18 -6.75 10.92
CA LEU A 130 20.47 -5.48 10.70
C LEU A 130 21.26 -4.30 11.27
N VAL A 131 21.72 -4.40 12.51
CA VAL A 131 22.49 -3.34 13.18
C VAL A 131 23.85 -3.12 12.54
N ALA A 132 24.54 -4.19 12.14
CA ALA A 132 25.84 -4.12 11.46
C ALA A 132 25.79 -3.34 10.15
N LEU A 133 24.66 -3.39 9.45
CA LEU A 133 24.43 -2.60 8.22
C LEU A 133 24.24 -1.09 8.49
N ARG A 134 24.05 -0.67 9.74
CA ARG A 134 23.80 0.73 10.14
C ARG A 134 22.71 1.40 9.26
N PRO A 135 21.50 0.87 9.23
CA PRO A 135 20.41 1.44 8.43
C PRO A 135 19.95 2.78 9.03
N GLU A 136 19.62 3.73 8.15
CA GLU A 136 18.92 4.97 8.53
C GLU A 136 17.41 4.77 8.53
N LEU A 137 16.90 3.75 7.83
CA LEU A 137 15.49 3.35 7.81
C LEU A 137 15.37 1.86 7.50
N ILE A 138 14.50 1.18 8.23
CA ILE A 138 14.03 -0.17 7.89
C ILE A 138 12.58 -0.05 7.42
N ILE A 139 12.23 -0.71 6.32
CA ILE A 139 10.86 -0.77 5.81
C ILE A 139 10.43 -2.23 5.83
N ALA A 140 9.31 -2.50 6.50
CA ALA A 140 8.83 -3.85 6.74
C ALA A 140 7.32 -3.98 6.50
N PRO A 141 6.81 -5.16 6.16
CA PRO A 141 5.37 -5.41 6.18
C PRO A 141 4.84 -5.33 7.62
N ARG A 142 3.58 -4.93 7.80
CA ARG A 142 2.99 -4.77 9.14
C ARG A 142 3.00 -6.08 9.94
N GLU A 143 2.88 -7.22 9.28
CA GLU A 143 2.96 -8.54 9.91
C GLU A 143 4.35 -8.86 10.48
N PHE A 144 5.35 -8.06 10.13
CA PHE A 144 6.71 -8.14 10.70
C PHE A 144 6.75 -7.80 12.20
N HIS A 145 5.65 -7.73 12.90
CA HIS A 145 5.68 -7.40 14.32
C HIS A 145 6.04 -8.60 15.20
N ARG A 146 7.28 -8.98 15.19
CA ARG A 146 7.85 -9.57 16.40
C ARG A 146 8.11 -8.42 17.37
N ALA A 147 7.21 -8.26 18.32
CA ALA A 147 7.23 -7.14 19.27
C ALA A 147 8.60 -6.91 19.89
N ASN A 148 9.36 -7.99 20.15
CA ASN A 148 10.72 -7.94 20.68
C ASN A 148 11.75 -7.36 19.68
N VAL A 149 11.64 -7.62 18.37
CA VAL A 149 12.56 -7.07 17.36
C VAL A 149 12.29 -5.60 17.16
N LEU A 150 11.02 -5.21 17.05
CA LEU A 150 10.65 -3.79 16.93
C LEU A 150 11.09 -2.98 18.15
N ALA A 151 10.79 -3.47 19.37
CA ALA A 151 11.20 -2.83 20.61
C ALA A 151 12.73 -2.63 20.65
N LYS A 152 13.49 -3.63 20.20
CA LYS A 152 14.95 -3.53 20.17
C LYS A 152 15.47 -2.53 19.14
N LEU A 153 14.84 -2.45 17.99
CA LEU A 153 15.17 -1.44 16.97
C LEU A 153 14.84 -0.03 17.47
N GLU A 154 13.74 0.14 18.21
CA GLU A 154 13.36 1.41 18.85
C GLU A 154 14.37 1.83 19.92
N GLU A 155 14.80 0.90 20.82
CA GLU A 155 15.88 1.15 21.80
C GLU A 155 17.17 1.63 21.10
N LEU A 156 17.51 1.03 19.96
CA LEU A 156 18.68 1.39 19.15
C LEU A 156 18.45 2.66 18.31
N LYS A 157 17.28 3.29 18.40
CA LYS A 157 16.87 4.47 17.62
C LYS A 157 16.96 4.25 16.11
N ILE A 158 16.74 3.04 15.64
CA ILE A 158 16.66 2.69 14.22
C ILE A 158 15.19 2.83 13.77
N PRO A 159 14.85 3.80 12.91
CA PRO A 159 13.48 4.01 12.48
C PRO A 159 12.97 2.83 11.66
N VAL A 160 11.71 2.44 11.89
CA VAL A 160 11.01 1.40 11.14
C VAL A 160 9.70 1.95 10.60
N LEU A 161 9.48 1.80 9.28
CA LEU A 161 8.23 2.10 8.60
C LEU A 161 7.49 0.78 8.32
N LEU A 162 6.26 0.64 8.82
CA LEU A 162 5.42 -0.54 8.58
C LEU A 162 4.39 -0.25 7.49
N LEU A 163 4.28 -1.15 6.51
CA LEU A 163 3.34 -1.06 5.40
C LEU A 163 2.41 -2.27 5.35
N GLU A 164 1.11 -2.05 5.16
CA GLU A 164 0.07 -3.08 5.02
C GLU A 164 -0.84 -2.79 3.82
N ALA A 165 -0.78 -3.63 2.81
CA ALA A 165 -1.62 -3.48 1.63
C ALA A 165 -2.95 -4.24 1.79
N THR A 166 -4.00 -3.58 2.24
CA THR A 166 -5.37 -4.13 2.33
C THR A 166 -6.19 -3.87 1.08
N SER A 167 -5.73 -2.98 0.19
CA SER A 167 -6.36 -2.62 -1.08
C SER A 167 -5.31 -2.26 -2.13
N VAL A 168 -5.70 -2.23 -3.40
CA VAL A 168 -4.83 -1.72 -4.49
C VAL A 168 -4.48 -0.25 -4.26
N GLU A 169 -5.39 0.52 -3.68
CA GLU A 169 -5.16 1.93 -3.36
C GLU A 169 -4.09 2.12 -2.28
N ASN A 170 -3.99 1.19 -1.31
CA ASN A 170 -2.89 1.21 -0.33
C ASN A 170 -1.54 1.02 -1.02
N ILE A 171 -1.45 0.17 -2.05
CA ILE A 171 -0.20 -0.02 -2.81
C ILE A 171 0.23 1.32 -3.44
N PHE A 172 -0.70 2.07 -4.05
CA PHE A 172 -0.40 3.39 -4.59
C PHE A 172 0.01 4.39 -3.51
N SER A 173 -0.68 4.38 -2.36
CA SER A 173 -0.35 5.22 -1.21
C SER A 173 1.04 4.92 -0.65
N HIS A 174 1.45 3.65 -0.62
CA HIS A 174 2.81 3.23 -0.20
C HIS A 174 3.86 3.78 -1.17
N ILE A 175 3.64 3.65 -2.49
CA ILE A 175 4.55 4.21 -3.51
C ILE A 175 4.69 5.73 -3.33
N HIS A 176 3.57 6.46 -3.10
CA HIS A 176 3.61 7.90 -2.83
C HIS A 176 4.33 8.22 -1.51
N THR A 177 4.11 7.44 -0.46
CA THR A 177 4.78 7.64 0.83
C THR A 177 6.28 7.45 0.69
N LEU A 178 6.72 6.39 0.00
CA LEU A 178 8.13 6.17 -0.31
C LEU A 178 8.69 7.30 -1.19
N GLY A 179 7.95 7.70 -2.22
CA GLY A 179 8.33 8.83 -3.07
C GLY A 179 8.59 10.12 -2.27
N ARG A 180 7.74 10.43 -1.28
CA ARG A 180 7.95 11.58 -0.39
C ARG A 180 9.12 11.39 0.58
N ILE A 181 9.32 10.20 1.12
CA ILE A 181 10.43 9.91 2.05
C ILE A 181 11.78 10.10 1.35
N PHE A 182 11.89 9.67 0.09
CA PHE A 182 13.14 9.61 -0.68
C PHE A 182 13.31 10.74 -1.70
N ASP A 183 12.45 11.76 -1.69
CA ASP A 183 12.46 12.87 -2.67
C ASP A 183 12.30 12.38 -4.13
N ARG A 184 11.45 11.37 -4.33
CA ARG A 184 11.06 10.74 -5.61
C ARG A 184 9.55 10.89 -5.89
N SER A 185 8.97 12.02 -5.51
CA SER A 185 7.52 12.24 -5.65
C SER A 185 7.07 12.24 -7.11
N THR A 186 7.89 12.78 -8.01
CA THR A 186 7.58 12.82 -9.45
C THR A 186 7.51 11.41 -10.04
N GLU A 187 8.50 10.57 -9.73
CA GLU A 187 8.58 9.17 -10.16
C GLU A 187 7.41 8.36 -9.58
N ALA A 188 7.09 8.57 -8.31
CA ALA A 188 5.96 7.92 -7.65
C ALA A 188 4.62 8.29 -8.29
N HIS A 189 4.41 9.57 -8.63
CA HIS A 189 3.21 10.02 -9.32
C HIS A 189 3.10 9.45 -10.73
N ALA A 190 4.18 9.47 -11.51
CA ALA A 190 4.20 8.91 -12.85
C ALA A 190 3.89 7.40 -12.84
N MET A 191 4.54 6.65 -11.92
CA MET A 191 4.32 5.22 -11.76
C MET A 191 2.87 4.89 -11.41
N THR A 192 2.32 5.54 -10.39
CA THR A 192 0.94 5.25 -9.94
C THR A 192 -0.10 5.69 -10.97
N ALA A 193 0.14 6.76 -11.72
CA ALA A 193 -0.72 7.16 -12.84
C ALA A 193 -0.73 6.09 -13.95
N ALA A 194 0.43 5.55 -14.32
CA ALA A 194 0.53 4.46 -15.29
C ALA A 194 -0.17 3.18 -14.79
N MET A 195 0.00 2.82 -13.50
CA MET A 195 -0.68 1.69 -12.88
C MET A 195 -2.20 1.86 -12.87
N ARG A 196 -2.72 3.05 -12.54
CA ARG A 196 -4.17 3.34 -12.60
C ARG A 196 -4.72 3.24 -14.01
N SER A 197 -4.03 3.81 -14.99
CA SER A 197 -4.41 3.70 -16.41
C SER A 197 -4.48 2.24 -16.86
N ARG A 198 -3.46 1.44 -16.49
CA ARG A 198 -3.43 0.02 -16.82
C ARG A 198 -4.55 -0.76 -16.11
N MET A 199 -4.81 -0.46 -14.84
CA MET A 199 -5.91 -1.07 -14.09
C MET A 199 -7.26 -0.79 -14.77
N ALA A 200 -7.51 0.47 -15.16
CA ALA A 200 -8.74 0.85 -15.85
C ALA A 200 -8.89 0.14 -17.21
N GLU A 201 -7.81 0.09 -17.99
CA GLU A 201 -7.79 -0.64 -19.27
C GLU A 201 -8.11 -2.12 -19.11
N ILE A 202 -7.46 -2.80 -18.13
CA ILE A 202 -7.69 -4.22 -17.89
C ILE A 202 -9.12 -4.46 -17.43
N SER A 203 -9.62 -3.66 -16.48
CA SER A 203 -10.98 -3.82 -15.93
C SER A 203 -12.06 -3.59 -16.98
N SER A 204 -11.88 -2.62 -17.89
CA SER A 204 -12.85 -2.35 -18.96
C SER A 204 -13.07 -3.53 -19.92
N ARG A 205 -12.07 -4.41 -20.02
CA ARG A 205 -12.18 -5.61 -20.88
C ARG A 205 -13.14 -6.66 -20.30
N THR A 206 -13.44 -6.59 -18.99
CA THR A 206 -14.28 -7.58 -18.31
C THR A 206 -15.65 -7.05 -17.90
N GLU A 207 -15.92 -5.74 -18.02
CA GLU A 207 -17.18 -5.11 -17.57
C GLU A 207 -18.43 -5.71 -18.21
N HIS A 208 -18.33 -6.15 -19.45
CA HIS A 208 -19.44 -6.71 -20.25
C HIS A 208 -19.47 -8.25 -20.27
N LEU A 209 -18.51 -8.89 -19.60
CA LEU A 209 -18.40 -10.35 -19.57
C LEU A 209 -19.22 -10.97 -18.43
N PRO A 210 -19.65 -12.22 -18.55
CA PRO A 210 -20.32 -12.93 -17.46
C PRO A 210 -19.47 -12.95 -16.19
N ARG A 211 -20.10 -12.85 -15.03
CA ARG A 211 -19.39 -12.91 -13.73
C ARG A 211 -19.10 -14.38 -13.39
N ILE A 212 -17.82 -14.74 -13.31
CA ILE A 212 -17.33 -16.11 -13.09
C ILE A 212 -16.92 -16.27 -11.62
N ARG A 213 -17.58 -17.17 -10.86
CA ARG A 213 -17.26 -17.43 -9.46
C ARG A 213 -15.86 -18.00 -9.28
N VAL A 214 -15.06 -17.37 -8.41
CA VAL A 214 -13.63 -17.67 -8.22
C VAL A 214 -13.36 -18.13 -6.79
N LEU A 215 -12.58 -19.21 -6.66
CA LEU A 215 -11.87 -19.53 -5.42
C LEU A 215 -10.35 -19.40 -5.65
N TYR A 216 -9.72 -18.51 -4.90
CA TYR A 216 -8.26 -18.34 -4.85
C TYR A 216 -7.69 -19.15 -3.69
N VAL A 217 -6.88 -20.16 -3.94
CA VAL A 217 -6.40 -21.11 -2.94
C VAL A 217 -4.98 -20.73 -2.49
N ILE A 218 -4.85 -20.10 -1.31
CA ILE A 218 -3.54 -19.80 -0.71
C ILE A 218 -2.93 -21.06 -0.12
N ASN A 219 -3.74 -21.85 0.57
CA ASN A 219 -3.33 -23.11 1.20
C ASN A 219 -4.47 -24.12 1.13
N SER A 220 -4.16 -25.39 0.88
CA SER A 220 -5.18 -26.45 0.77
C SER A 220 -5.52 -27.09 2.11
N GLN A 221 -4.58 -27.15 3.05
CA GLN A 221 -4.75 -27.84 4.36
C GLN A 221 -4.02 -27.08 5.48
N PRO A 222 -4.76 -26.28 6.31
CA PRO A 222 -6.20 -25.97 6.20
C PRO A 222 -6.50 -25.15 4.95
N LEU A 223 -7.69 -25.27 4.38
CA LEU A 223 -8.09 -24.46 3.23
C LEU A 223 -8.18 -22.98 3.61
N ILE A 224 -7.24 -22.20 3.12
CA ILE A 224 -7.17 -20.74 3.32
C ILE A 224 -7.31 -20.06 1.96
N THR A 225 -8.15 -19.04 1.92
CA THR A 225 -8.39 -18.21 0.73
C THR A 225 -8.25 -16.73 1.07
N VAL A 226 -8.55 -15.87 0.10
CA VAL A 226 -8.61 -14.41 0.26
C VAL A 226 -10.06 -13.97 0.43
N GLY A 227 -10.31 -12.99 1.31
CA GLY A 227 -11.61 -12.38 1.59
C GLY A 227 -11.55 -10.86 1.60
N PRO A 228 -12.65 -10.19 1.98
CA PRO A 228 -12.70 -8.74 2.13
C PRO A 228 -11.61 -8.22 3.05
N GLY A 229 -11.01 -7.07 2.68
CA GLY A 229 -9.84 -6.51 3.38
C GLY A 229 -8.48 -7.02 2.85
N SER A 230 -8.50 -7.90 1.82
CA SER A 230 -7.31 -8.27 1.04
C SER A 230 -7.34 -7.57 -0.32
N TYR A 231 -6.21 -7.00 -0.77
CA TYR A 231 -6.11 -6.40 -2.11
C TYR A 231 -6.33 -7.46 -3.22
N ILE A 232 -5.99 -8.74 -2.99
CA ILE A 232 -6.23 -9.82 -3.96
C ILE A 232 -7.74 -10.05 -4.14
N HIS A 233 -8.53 -9.97 -3.06
CA HIS A 233 -9.99 -10.02 -3.17
C HIS A 233 -10.51 -8.91 -4.08
N GLN A 234 -10.01 -7.69 -3.93
CA GLN A 234 -10.37 -6.57 -4.80
C GLN A 234 -9.95 -6.83 -6.26
N MET A 235 -8.74 -7.37 -6.48
CA MET A 235 -8.24 -7.70 -7.82
C MET A 235 -9.09 -8.77 -8.52
N ILE A 236 -9.56 -9.79 -7.80
CA ILE A 236 -10.49 -10.79 -8.34
C ILE A 236 -11.78 -10.09 -8.82
N GLY A 237 -12.29 -9.14 -8.04
CA GLY A 237 -13.45 -8.34 -8.44
C GLY A 237 -13.21 -7.50 -9.70
N LEU A 238 -12.05 -6.83 -9.77
CA LEU A 238 -11.62 -6.04 -10.96
C LEU A 238 -11.42 -6.93 -12.19
N ALA A 239 -11.01 -8.18 -11.97
CA ALA A 239 -10.87 -9.16 -13.05
C ALA A 239 -12.20 -9.77 -13.51
N GLY A 240 -13.35 -9.28 -13.05
CA GLY A 240 -14.66 -9.79 -13.46
C GLY A 240 -15.14 -11.02 -12.67
N GLY A 241 -14.40 -11.48 -11.65
CA GLY A 241 -14.73 -12.66 -10.83
C GLY A 241 -15.36 -12.29 -9.48
N PRO A 242 -16.60 -12.70 -9.15
CA PRO A 242 -17.04 -12.71 -7.77
C PRO A 242 -16.25 -13.78 -6.99
N ASN A 243 -15.60 -13.35 -5.90
CA ASN A 243 -14.91 -14.25 -5.00
C ASN A 243 -15.93 -14.97 -4.11
N ILE A 244 -15.91 -16.31 -4.04
CA ILE A 244 -16.85 -17.08 -3.20
C ILE A 244 -16.69 -16.79 -1.71
N ALA A 245 -15.57 -16.24 -1.27
CA ALA A 245 -15.34 -15.82 0.12
C ALA A 245 -15.73 -14.35 0.38
N SER A 246 -16.52 -13.72 -0.48
CA SER A 246 -16.92 -12.29 -0.33
C SER A 246 -17.70 -11.98 0.94
N GLY A 247 -18.38 -12.96 1.54
CA GLY A 247 -19.08 -12.83 2.83
C GLY A 247 -18.22 -13.08 4.07
N ALA A 248 -16.92 -13.33 3.91
CA ALA A 248 -16.04 -13.62 5.05
C ALA A 248 -15.74 -12.36 5.88
N ALA A 249 -15.56 -12.54 7.20
CA ALA A 249 -15.26 -11.47 8.13
C ALA A 249 -13.77 -11.10 8.22
N THR A 250 -12.88 -11.90 7.60
CA THR A 250 -11.41 -11.72 7.69
C THR A 250 -10.77 -11.72 6.29
N PRO A 251 -9.61 -11.04 6.15
CA PRO A 251 -8.90 -11.01 4.86
C PRO A 251 -8.42 -12.38 4.36
N TYR A 252 -8.17 -13.30 5.28
CA TYR A 252 -7.66 -14.65 4.98
C TYR A 252 -8.48 -15.70 5.71
N PRO A 253 -9.74 -15.95 5.27
CA PRO A 253 -10.63 -16.89 5.94
C PRO A 253 -10.23 -18.34 5.68
N ARG A 254 -10.49 -19.19 6.68
CA ARG A 254 -10.54 -20.63 6.48
C ARG A 254 -11.92 -21.02 5.97
N LEU A 255 -11.97 -21.79 4.89
CA LEU A 255 -13.19 -22.34 4.37
C LEU A 255 -13.29 -23.84 4.68
N THR A 256 -14.53 -24.35 4.76
CA THR A 256 -14.82 -25.77 4.75
C THR A 256 -15.12 -26.23 3.32
N MET A 257 -14.90 -27.50 3.00
CA MET A 257 -15.29 -28.04 1.71
C MET A 257 -16.81 -27.97 1.48
N GLU A 258 -17.61 -28.04 2.54
CA GLU A 258 -19.06 -27.81 2.47
C GLU A 258 -19.38 -26.42 1.91
N THR A 259 -18.69 -25.38 2.40
CA THR A 259 -18.82 -24.03 1.88
C THR A 259 -18.43 -23.96 0.41
N VAL A 260 -17.31 -24.57 0.03
CA VAL A 260 -16.84 -24.58 -1.37
C VAL A 260 -17.84 -25.28 -2.28
N LEU A 261 -18.39 -26.42 -1.86
CA LEU A 261 -19.40 -27.17 -2.62
C LEU A 261 -20.71 -26.39 -2.78
N LYS A 262 -21.11 -25.65 -1.73
CA LYS A 262 -22.32 -24.79 -1.75
C LYS A 262 -22.15 -23.59 -2.69
N GLU A 263 -21.02 -22.91 -2.63
CA GLU A 263 -20.75 -21.71 -3.42
C GLU A 263 -20.36 -22.06 -4.87
N ASP A 264 -19.97 -23.29 -5.12
CA ASP A 264 -19.65 -23.88 -6.42
C ASP A 264 -18.82 -22.96 -7.32
N PRO A 265 -17.51 -22.76 -7.05
CA PRO A 265 -16.67 -21.93 -7.88
C PRO A 265 -16.53 -22.52 -9.30
N GLU A 266 -16.52 -21.63 -10.29
CA GLU A 266 -16.35 -21.97 -11.72
C GLU A 266 -14.89 -21.96 -12.14
N VAL A 267 -14.01 -21.35 -11.32
CA VAL A 267 -12.55 -21.35 -11.49
C VAL A 267 -11.88 -21.51 -10.13
N LEU A 268 -10.91 -22.43 -10.06
CA LEU A 268 -9.97 -22.56 -8.94
C LEU A 268 -8.64 -21.96 -9.38
N ILE A 269 -8.10 -21.03 -8.58
CA ILE A 269 -6.84 -20.33 -8.88
C ILE A 269 -5.81 -20.69 -7.82
N PHE A 270 -4.63 -21.15 -8.26
CA PHE A 270 -3.50 -21.55 -7.43
C PHE A 270 -2.31 -20.62 -7.72
N PRO A 271 -1.86 -19.79 -6.75
CA PRO A 271 -0.66 -19.01 -6.91
C PRO A 271 0.57 -19.91 -6.92
N MET A 272 1.45 -19.73 -7.91
CA MET A 272 2.70 -20.45 -8.08
C MET A 272 3.88 -19.49 -8.05
N GLY A 273 4.92 -19.79 -7.27
CA GLY A 273 6.07 -18.90 -7.14
C GLY A 273 7.18 -19.49 -6.28
N SER A 274 8.12 -18.65 -5.88
CA SER A 274 9.27 -19.05 -5.07
C SER A 274 8.93 -19.32 -3.60
N VAL A 275 7.79 -18.81 -3.12
CA VAL A 275 7.36 -18.91 -1.72
C VAL A 275 5.85 -19.09 -1.66
N GLU A 276 5.37 -19.90 -0.70
CA GLU A 276 3.94 -20.07 -0.38
C GLU A 276 3.08 -20.47 -1.60
N THR A 277 3.36 -21.65 -2.13
CA THR A 277 2.59 -22.22 -3.23
C THR A 277 1.90 -23.49 -2.79
N VAL A 278 0.69 -23.71 -3.30
CA VAL A 278 0.02 -25.01 -3.16
C VAL A 278 0.75 -26.03 -4.02
N PRO A 279 1.32 -27.11 -3.46
CA PRO A 279 2.03 -28.11 -4.26
C PRO A 279 1.15 -28.66 -5.36
N ARG A 280 1.71 -28.92 -6.55
CA ARG A 280 0.95 -29.47 -7.69
C ARG A 280 0.20 -30.76 -7.35
N ARG A 281 0.76 -31.59 -6.46
CA ARG A 281 0.08 -32.78 -5.98
C ARG A 281 -1.24 -32.41 -5.28
N GLU A 282 -1.24 -31.43 -4.41
CA GLU A 282 -2.45 -30.97 -3.71
C GLU A 282 -3.45 -30.33 -4.68
N GLN A 283 -2.98 -29.60 -5.69
CA GLN A 283 -3.85 -29.06 -6.73
C GLN A 283 -4.55 -30.19 -7.50
N GLN A 284 -3.85 -31.29 -7.77
CA GLN A 284 -4.45 -32.46 -8.43
C GLN A 284 -5.49 -33.14 -7.54
N GLU A 285 -5.35 -33.11 -6.22
CA GLU A 285 -6.35 -33.64 -5.30
C GLU A 285 -7.72 -32.98 -5.41
N TRP A 286 -7.78 -31.72 -5.91
CA TRP A 286 -9.04 -31.05 -6.17
C TRP A 286 -9.87 -31.73 -7.25
N ARG A 287 -9.25 -32.47 -8.16
CA ARG A 287 -9.95 -33.21 -9.25
C ARG A 287 -10.88 -34.31 -8.72
N ARG A 288 -10.73 -34.75 -7.48
CA ARG A 288 -11.65 -35.72 -6.84
C ARG A 288 -13.05 -35.14 -6.58
N TRP A 289 -13.15 -33.79 -6.52
CA TRP A 289 -14.42 -33.13 -6.29
C TRP A 289 -15.19 -32.90 -7.59
N THR A 290 -15.62 -34.02 -8.23
CA THR A 290 -16.22 -34.03 -9.55
C THR A 290 -17.55 -33.30 -9.66
N THR A 291 -18.16 -32.90 -8.53
CA THR A 291 -19.39 -32.10 -8.48
C THR A 291 -19.13 -30.62 -8.67
N LEU A 292 -17.89 -30.14 -8.47
CA LEU A 292 -17.55 -28.72 -8.66
C LEU A 292 -17.52 -28.36 -10.14
N THR A 293 -18.17 -27.25 -10.48
CA THR A 293 -18.19 -26.70 -11.85
C THR A 293 -16.77 -26.47 -12.38
N ALA A 294 -15.86 -25.92 -11.57
CA ALA A 294 -14.46 -25.74 -11.95
C ALA A 294 -13.75 -27.04 -12.35
N VAL A 295 -14.07 -28.16 -11.69
CA VAL A 295 -13.49 -29.47 -12.00
C VAL A 295 -14.09 -30.01 -13.26
N GLN A 296 -15.42 -29.96 -13.44
CA GLN A 296 -16.13 -30.43 -14.62
C GLN A 296 -15.66 -29.70 -15.89
N GLN A 297 -15.43 -28.38 -15.78
CA GLN A 297 -14.98 -27.55 -16.89
C GLN A 297 -13.44 -27.52 -17.04
N ASN A 298 -12.71 -28.31 -16.24
CA ASN A 298 -11.24 -28.32 -16.22
C ASN A 298 -10.63 -26.95 -16.05
N ARG A 299 -11.21 -26.11 -15.15
CA ARG A 299 -10.79 -24.72 -14.88
C ARG A 299 -10.01 -24.60 -13.56
N LEU A 300 -9.02 -25.47 -13.37
CA LEU A 300 -7.98 -25.33 -12.36
C LEU A 300 -6.83 -24.56 -13.02
N ARG A 301 -6.51 -23.38 -12.50
CA ARG A 301 -5.56 -22.43 -13.11
C ARG A 301 -4.41 -22.09 -12.16
N GLU A 302 -3.21 -22.08 -12.70
CA GLU A 302 -2.04 -21.55 -12.01
C GLU A 302 -1.83 -20.09 -12.41
N VAL A 303 -1.39 -19.24 -11.47
CA VAL A 303 -1.05 -17.83 -11.67
C VAL A 303 0.25 -17.50 -10.93
N SER A 304 0.94 -16.42 -11.33
CA SER A 304 2.19 -16.01 -10.71
C SER A 304 1.97 -15.46 -9.30
N ALA A 305 2.41 -16.17 -8.27
CA ALA A 305 2.45 -15.65 -6.90
C ALA A 305 3.34 -14.41 -6.79
N ASN A 306 4.42 -14.32 -7.58
CA ASN A 306 5.32 -13.18 -7.55
C ASN A 306 4.67 -11.88 -8.06
N ALA A 307 3.67 -11.97 -8.95
CA ALA A 307 2.93 -10.82 -9.42
C ALA A 307 1.69 -10.53 -8.55
N LEU A 308 1.06 -11.57 -7.98
CA LEU A 308 -0.19 -11.44 -7.23
C LEU A 308 -0.01 -11.31 -5.73
N ASN A 309 0.90 -12.09 -5.11
CA ASN A 309 1.07 -12.11 -3.65
C ASN A 309 2.06 -11.06 -3.16
N ARG A 310 2.67 -10.27 -4.05
CA ARG A 310 3.56 -9.17 -3.71
C ARG A 310 2.86 -7.84 -4.01
N PRO A 311 2.34 -7.13 -2.99
CA PRO A 311 1.67 -5.85 -3.18
C PRO A 311 2.66 -4.75 -3.58
N GLY A 312 3.03 -4.71 -4.86
CA GLY A 312 4.04 -3.84 -5.43
C GLY A 312 3.73 -3.40 -6.86
N PRO A 313 4.69 -2.82 -7.59
CA PRO A 313 4.46 -2.29 -8.93
C PRO A 313 3.95 -3.32 -9.94
N ARG A 314 4.32 -4.60 -9.78
CA ARG A 314 3.93 -5.69 -10.68
C ARG A 314 2.51 -6.23 -10.45
N VAL A 315 1.77 -5.67 -9.50
CA VAL A 315 0.39 -6.10 -9.22
C VAL A 315 -0.54 -5.95 -10.43
N MET A 316 -0.22 -5.04 -11.36
CA MET A 316 -0.98 -4.90 -12.62
C MET A 316 -0.73 -6.05 -13.60
N GLU A 317 0.47 -6.66 -13.61
CA GLU A 317 0.74 -7.90 -14.33
C GLU A 317 -0.11 -9.04 -13.75
N GLY A 318 -0.18 -9.11 -12.41
CA GLY A 318 -1.03 -10.07 -11.70
C GLY A 318 -2.52 -9.89 -12.00
N LEU A 319 -3.01 -8.64 -12.11
CA LEU A 319 -4.39 -8.37 -12.50
C LEU A 319 -4.69 -8.86 -13.92
N GLU A 320 -3.78 -8.59 -14.86
CA GLU A 320 -3.92 -9.08 -16.22
C GLU A 320 -3.93 -10.61 -16.29
N GLU A 321 -3.07 -11.26 -15.50
CA GLU A 321 -3.04 -12.73 -15.43
C GLU A 321 -4.33 -13.30 -14.83
N LEU A 322 -4.91 -12.65 -13.80
CA LEU A 322 -6.23 -13.01 -13.26
C LEU A 322 -7.30 -12.93 -14.35
N VAL A 323 -7.34 -11.84 -15.13
CA VAL A 323 -8.30 -11.73 -16.23
C VAL A 323 -8.10 -12.87 -17.25
N ARG A 324 -6.85 -13.18 -17.64
CA ARG A 324 -6.56 -14.24 -18.60
C ARG A 324 -7.06 -15.64 -18.15
N VAL A 325 -7.02 -15.92 -16.87
CA VAL A 325 -7.46 -17.22 -16.33
C VAL A 325 -8.95 -17.27 -16.01
N ILE A 326 -9.57 -16.13 -15.68
CA ILE A 326 -11.00 -16.00 -15.42
C ILE A 326 -11.76 -15.82 -16.75
N HIS A 327 -11.27 -14.96 -17.63
CA HIS A 327 -11.85 -14.57 -18.90
C HIS A 327 -10.82 -14.66 -20.04
N PRO A 328 -10.44 -15.85 -20.49
CA PRO A 328 -9.46 -16.00 -21.57
C PRO A 328 -9.88 -15.29 -22.86
N GLU A 329 -11.19 -15.11 -23.08
CA GLU A 329 -11.76 -14.39 -24.21
C GLU A 329 -11.46 -12.88 -24.21
N ALA A 330 -11.15 -12.29 -23.05
CA ALA A 330 -10.79 -10.86 -22.92
C ALA A 330 -9.40 -10.56 -23.51
N PHE A 331 -8.56 -11.56 -23.65
CA PHE A 331 -7.25 -11.48 -24.28
C PHE A 331 -7.13 -12.60 -25.31
N PRO A 332 -7.69 -12.43 -26.51
CA PRO A 332 -7.52 -13.42 -27.58
C PRO A 332 -6.02 -13.62 -27.83
N PRO A 333 -5.60 -14.85 -28.16
CA PRO A 333 -4.21 -15.11 -28.48
C PRO A 333 -3.73 -14.10 -29.54
N GLU A 334 -2.57 -13.49 -29.30
CA GLU A 334 -1.92 -12.68 -30.33
C GLU A 334 -1.86 -13.53 -31.59
N SER A 335 -2.43 -13.03 -32.68
CA SER A 335 -2.34 -13.70 -33.97
C SER A 335 -0.85 -13.87 -34.27
N VAL A 336 -0.36 -15.10 -34.16
CA VAL A 336 0.99 -15.44 -34.61
C VAL A 336 1.03 -15.01 -36.08
N PRO A 337 1.90 -14.09 -36.47
CA PRO A 337 2.01 -13.73 -37.89
C PRO A 337 2.38 -15.01 -38.63
N VAL A 338 1.48 -15.44 -39.50
CA VAL A 338 1.78 -16.53 -40.48
C VAL A 338 2.94 -15.99 -41.29
N GLN A 339 4.14 -16.48 -41.01
CA GLN A 339 5.28 -16.20 -41.87
C GLN A 339 4.97 -16.75 -43.25
N PRO A 340 5.17 -15.96 -44.32
CA PRO A 340 4.88 -16.37 -45.68
C PRO A 340 5.82 -17.49 -46.16
#